data_8ab03dcbc61158870e4ed759479dac83
#
_entry.id   8ab03dcbc61158870e4ed759479dac83
#
_cell.length_a   1.000
_cell.length_b   1.000
_cell.length_c   1.000
_cell.angle_alpha   90.00
_cell.angle_beta   90.00
_cell.angle_gamma   90.00
#
_symmetry.space_group_name_H-M   'P 1'
#
loop_
_entity.id
_entity.type
_entity.pdbx_description
1 polymer ?
#
loop_
_entity_poly.entity_id
_entity_poly.type
_entity_poly.pdbx_seq_one_letter_code
_entity_poly.pdbx_strand_id
1 'polypeptide(L)'
;SLYGIPEYISSDRAASIIAARFLFKGRPSTIFDIGTTLTVDFLDSEGNHTGGNVSPGCRTRFKAVNRYSRALPLVNVPEKEPVLGTSVQSSLEAGIISGIVFEINGYIASKPDNVVIFTGGDANYFAKRMKNSIFVICNIVLMGLAIITDEYISKNIR
;
A
#
# COMPACT_ATOMS: atom_id res chain seq x y z
N SER A 1 -10.46 -10.35 -18.75
CA SER A 1 -9.78 -10.23 -17.44
C SER A 1 -10.48 -11.12 -16.43
N LEU A 2 -9.71 -11.90 -15.70
CA LEU A 2 -10.25 -12.74 -14.63
C LEU A 2 -10.77 -11.83 -13.51
N TYR A 3 -11.99 -12.03 -13.04
CA TYR A 3 -12.64 -11.21 -12.01
C TYR A 3 -12.82 -9.72 -12.32
N GLY A 4 -12.81 -9.31 -13.59
CA GLY A 4 -12.94 -7.89 -13.97
C GLY A 4 -11.75 -7.01 -13.58
N ILE A 5 -10.61 -7.62 -13.21
CA ILE A 5 -9.39 -6.89 -12.87
C ILE A 5 -8.58 -6.66 -14.16
N PRO A 6 -8.09 -5.44 -14.43
CA PRO A 6 -7.30 -5.15 -15.62
C PRO A 6 -6.00 -5.98 -15.69
N GLU A 7 -5.60 -6.40 -16.89
CA GLU A 7 -4.43 -7.26 -17.10
C GLU A 7 -3.09 -6.63 -16.71
N TYR A 8 -3.01 -5.29 -16.65
CA TYR A 8 -1.80 -4.59 -16.21
C TYR A 8 -1.55 -4.66 -14.70
N ILE A 9 -2.54 -5.13 -13.92
CA ILE A 9 -2.40 -5.29 -12.46
C ILE A 9 -1.61 -6.57 -12.19
N SER A 10 -0.56 -6.48 -11.37
CA SER A 10 0.23 -7.64 -10.95
C SER A 10 -0.61 -8.65 -10.17
N SER A 11 -0.18 -9.91 -10.17
CA SER A 11 -0.88 -11.00 -9.49
C SER A 11 -1.11 -10.73 -8.00
N ASP A 12 -0.13 -10.15 -7.31
CA ASP A 12 -0.22 -9.83 -5.88
C ASP A 12 -1.26 -8.74 -5.62
N ARG A 13 -1.28 -7.67 -6.46
CA ARG A 13 -2.31 -6.63 -6.38
C ARG A 13 -3.69 -7.19 -6.69
N ALA A 14 -3.81 -8.05 -7.71
CA ALA A 14 -5.06 -8.70 -8.06
C ALA A 14 -5.59 -9.57 -6.90
N ALA A 15 -4.73 -10.36 -6.25
CA ALA A 15 -5.09 -11.14 -5.08
C ALA A 15 -5.56 -10.26 -3.91
N SER A 16 -4.86 -9.15 -3.64
CA SER A 16 -5.25 -8.18 -2.61
C SER A 16 -6.62 -7.55 -2.90
N ILE A 17 -6.90 -7.21 -4.15
CA ILE A 17 -8.20 -6.69 -4.60
C ILE A 17 -9.31 -7.70 -4.36
N ILE A 18 -9.10 -8.98 -4.72
CA ILE A 18 -10.08 -10.05 -4.52
C ILE A 18 -10.37 -10.25 -3.04
N ALA A 19 -9.33 -10.27 -2.19
CA ALA A 19 -9.51 -10.37 -0.74
C ALA A 19 -10.28 -9.17 -0.17
N ALA A 20 -9.95 -7.96 -0.59
CA ALA A 20 -10.65 -6.76 -0.13
C ALA A 20 -12.14 -6.76 -0.51
N ARG A 21 -12.48 -7.18 -1.73
CA ARG A 21 -13.88 -7.38 -2.17
C ARG A 21 -14.65 -8.33 -1.27
N PHE A 22 -14.02 -9.41 -0.86
CA PHE A 22 -14.62 -10.42 -0.02
C PHE A 22 -14.80 -9.92 1.41
N LEU A 23 -13.76 -9.33 2.00
CA LEU A 23 -13.75 -8.87 3.40
C LEU A 23 -14.62 -7.64 3.64
N PHE A 24 -14.71 -6.74 2.66
CA PHE A 24 -15.41 -5.46 2.78
C PHE A 24 -16.52 -5.32 1.75
N LYS A 25 -17.25 -6.42 1.52
CA LYS A 25 -18.36 -6.47 0.56
C LYS A 25 -19.33 -5.31 0.76
N GLY A 26 -19.64 -4.61 -0.33
CA GLY A 26 -20.57 -3.48 -0.34
C GLY A 26 -19.97 -2.16 0.15
N ARG A 27 -18.66 -2.11 0.42
CA ARG A 27 -17.97 -0.91 0.89
C ARG A 27 -16.84 -0.50 -0.06
N PRO A 28 -16.75 0.77 -0.45
CA PRO A 28 -15.62 1.24 -1.23
C PRO A 28 -14.34 1.13 -0.39
N SER A 29 -13.22 0.84 -1.03
CA SER A 29 -11.96 0.56 -0.33
C SER A 29 -10.77 1.18 -1.02
N THR A 30 -9.77 1.55 -0.23
CA THR A 30 -8.44 1.98 -0.70
C THR A 30 -7.40 1.05 -0.09
N ILE A 31 -6.67 0.34 -0.94
CA ILE A 31 -5.67 -0.65 -0.55
C ILE A 31 -4.29 -0.05 -0.79
N PHE A 32 -3.47 0.02 0.24
CA PHE A 32 -2.07 0.40 0.16
C PHE A 32 -1.20 -0.83 0.40
N ASP A 33 -0.37 -1.20 -0.57
CA ASP A 33 0.71 -2.16 -0.37
C ASP A 33 2.02 -1.39 -0.20
N ILE A 34 2.59 -1.48 0.99
CA ILE A 34 3.72 -0.65 1.42
C ILE A 34 4.96 -1.55 1.59
N GLY A 35 5.78 -1.58 0.55
CA GLY A 35 6.99 -2.40 0.48
C GLY A 35 8.09 -1.72 -0.33
N THR A 36 8.71 -2.45 -1.26
CA THR A 36 9.70 -1.90 -2.20
C THR A 36 9.11 -0.78 -3.05
N THR A 37 7.86 -0.93 -3.42
CA THR A 37 7.01 0.12 -3.97
C THR A 37 5.90 0.44 -2.98
N LEU A 38 5.33 1.62 -3.08
CA LEU A 38 4.06 1.98 -2.50
C LEU A 38 3.03 1.95 -3.62
N THR A 39 2.11 0.98 -3.57
CA THR A 39 0.97 0.95 -4.49
C THR A 39 -0.29 1.38 -3.78
N VAL A 40 -1.20 2.01 -4.50
CA VAL A 40 -2.54 2.32 -4.04
C VAL A 40 -3.54 1.87 -5.07
N ASP A 41 -4.56 1.12 -4.63
CA ASP A 41 -5.66 0.62 -5.47
C ASP A 41 -7.00 1.05 -4.89
N PHE A 42 -7.89 1.54 -5.76
CA PHE A 42 -9.21 2.02 -5.37
C PHE A 42 -10.29 1.08 -5.87
N LEU A 43 -11.19 0.71 -4.97
CA LEU A 43 -12.38 -0.08 -5.27
C LEU A 43 -13.64 0.75 -4.96
N ASP A 44 -14.64 0.67 -5.82
CA ASP A 44 -15.97 1.18 -5.54
C ASP A 44 -16.77 0.25 -4.60
N SER A 45 -18.00 0.63 -4.27
CA SER A 45 -18.89 -0.17 -3.40
C SER A 45 -19.31 -1.51 -4.00
N GLU A 46 -19.23 -1.65 -5.32
CA GLU A 46 -19.48 -2.90 -6.02
C GLU A 46 -18.24 -3.81 -6.08
N GLY A 47 -17.11 -3.29 -5.63
CA GLY A 47 -15.82 -3.97 -5.65
C GLY A 47 -15.08 -3.84 -6.98
N ASN A 48 -15.50 -2.97 -7.91
CA ASN A 48 -14.79 -2.76 -9.16
C ASN A 48 -13.52 -1.95 -8.90
N HIS A 49 -12.43 -2.35 -9.54
CA HIS A 49 -11.18 -1.59 -9.52
C HIS A 49 -11.33 -0.33 -10.38
N THR A 50 -11.28 0.83 -9.76
CA THR A 50 -11.48 2.13 -10.42
C THR A 50 -10.19 2.82 -10.81
N GLY A 51 -9.04 2.24 -10.45
CA GLY A 51 -7.71 2.74 -10.77
C GLY A 51 -6.76 2.62 -9.59
N GLY A 52 -5.51 2.98 -9.82
CA GLY A 52 -4.48 2.95 -8.79
C GLY A 52 -3.16 3.54 -9.28
N ASN A 53 -2.26 3.82 -8.35
CA ASN A 53 -0.97 4.43 -8.61
C ASN A 53 0.16 3.62 -7.98
N VAL A 54 1.37 3.85 -8.47
CA VAL A 54 2.60 3.23 -7.97
C VAL A 54 3.65 4.31 -7.76
N SER A 55 4.29 4.30 -6.61
CA SER A 55 5.42 5.17 -6.30
C SER A 55 6.52 4.38 -5.58
N PRO A 56 7.73 4.93 -5.42
CA PRO A 56 8.79 4.24 -4.68
C PRO A 56 8.43 4.07 -3.21
N GLY A 57 8.68 2.87 -2.65
CA GLY A 57 8.55 2.62 -1.22
C GLY A 57 9.66 3.26 -0.39
N CYS A 58 9.57 3.15 0.93
CA CYS A 58 10.41 3.86 1.88
C CYS A 58 11.91 3.62 1.64
N ARG A 59 12.34 2.36 1.69
CA ARG A 59 13.76 2.00 1.49
C ARG A 59 14.26 2.36 0.10
N THR A 60 13.39 2.29 -0.90
CA THR A 60 13.71 2.68 -2.26
C THR A 60 14.01 4.16 -2.37
N ARG A 61 13.25 5.03 -1.68
CA ARG A 61 13.50 6.49 -1.63
C ARG A 61 14.84 6.80 -0.98
N PHE A 62 15.18 6.18 0.15
CA PHE A 62 16.50 6.34 0.81
C PHE A 62 17.65 5.93 -0.12
N LYS A 63 17.55 4.77 -0.76
CA LYS A 63 18.56 4.30 -1.71
C LYS A 63 18.67 5.20 -2.95
N ALA A 64 17.56 5.68 -3.49
CA ALA A 64 17.54 6.54 -4.66
C ALA A 64 18.22 7.88 -4.39
N VAL A 65 17.92 8.51 -3.25
CA VAL A 65 18.56 9.79 -2.88
C VAL A 65 20.06 9.62 -2.76
N ASN A 66 20.57 8.58 -2.09
CA ASN A 66 22.00 8.31 -2.01
C ASN A 66 22.61 8.02 -3.40
N ARG A 67 21.94 7.24 -4.24
CA ARG A 67 22.44 6.87 -5.57
C ARG A 67 22.57 8.06 -6.52
N TYR A 68 21.58 8.96 -6.51
CA TYR A 68 21.50 10.07 -7.47
C TYR A 68 22.02 11.40 -6.94
N SER A 69 22.34 11.49 -5.64
CA SER A 69 22.97 12.67 -5.02
C SER A 69 24.24 12.27 -4.28
N ARG A 70 25.39 12.57 -4.87
CA ARG A 70 26.72 12.24 -4.29
C ARG A 70 26.97 12.88 -2.92
N ALA A 71 26.29 13.98 -2.61
CA ALA A 71 26.43 14.71 -1.36
C ALA A 71 25.63 14.10 -0.21
N LEU A 72 24.69 13.15 -0.50
CA LEU A 72 23.79 12.63 0.49
C LEU A 72 24.17 11.18 0.87
N PRO A 73 24.28 10.88 2.17
CA PRO A 73 24.67 9.54 2.64
C PRO A 73 23.52 8.54 2.44
N LEU A 74 23.88 7.24 2.45
CA LEU A 74 22.89 6.19 2.63
C LEU A 74 22.44 6.18 4.10
N VAL A 75 21.17 6.47 4.31
CA VAL A 75 20.55 6.48 5.64
C VAL A 75 19.60 5.29 5.74
N ASN A 76 19.56 4.65 6.90
CA ASN A 76 18.61 3.59 7.20
C ASN A 76 17.25 4.19 7.58
N VAL A 77 16.19 3.40 7.40
CA VAL A 77 14.86 3.78 7.86
C VAL A 77 14.89 3.92 9.39
N PRO A 78 14.58 5.10 9.96
CA PRO A 78 14.63 5.31 11.39
C PRO A 78 13.46 4.61 12.08
N GLU A 79 13.66 4.17 13.32
CA GLU A 79 12.57 3.68 14.16
C GLU A 79 11.58 4.81 14.48
N LYS A 80 12.12 6.00 14.73
CA LYS A 80 11.36 7.24 14.96
C LYS A 80 12.05 8.39 14.23
N GLU A 81 11.34 8.98 13.30
CA GLU A 81 11.83 10.11 12.55
C GLU A 81 11.62 11.43 13.31
N PRO A 82 12.50 12.43 13.11
CA PRO A 82 12.28 13.79 13.60
C PRO A 82 11.15 14.48 12.80
N VAL A 83 10.47 15.44 13.43
CA VAL A 83 9.44 16.26 12.75
C VAL A 83 10.07 17.16 11.69
N LEU A 84 11.23 17.74 12.01
CA LEU A 84 12.04 18.56 11.11
C LEU A 84 13.51 18.15 11.22
N GLY A 85 14.18 18.10 10.08
CA GLY A 85 15.60 17.83 10.03
C GLY A 85 16.44 19.04 10.46
N THR A 86 17.48 18.79 11.24
CA THR A 86 18.50 19.78 11.66
C THR A 86 19.92 19.35 11.26
N SER A 87 20.04 18.24 10.57
CA SER A 87 21.26 17.70 9.98
C SER A 87 20.92 17.04 8.64
N VAL A 88 21.92 16.70 7.83
CA VAL A 88 21.71 15.99 6.56
C VAL A 88 20.95 14.69 6.81
N GLN A 89 21.36 13.88 7.78
CA GLN A 89 20.71 12.63 8.10
C GLN A 89 19.25 12.85 8.54
N SER A 90 19.02 13.68 9.55
CA SER A 90 17.66 13.93 10.06
C SER A 90 16.75 14.60 9.04
N SER A 91 17.30 15.39 8.11
CA SER A 91 16.53 15.96 7.00
C SER A 91 16.07 14.90 6.00
N LEU A 92 16.90 13.91 5.72
CA LEU A 92 16.53 12.76 4.88
C LEU A 92 15.46 11.90 5.57
N GLU A 93 15.67 11.59 6.86
CA GLU A 93 14.71 10.81 7.65
C GLU A 93 13.35 11.51 7.70
N ALA A 94 13.31 12.76 8.11
CA ALA A 94 12.07 13.55 8.19
C ALA A 94 11.40 13.69 6.82
N GLY A 95 12.13 14.09 5.80
CA GLY A 95 11.59 14.37 4.48
C GLY A 95 11.02 13.14 3.79
N ILE A 96 11.72 12.01 3.83
CA ILE A 96 11.27 10.77 3.19
C ILE A 96 10.06 10.18 3.91
N ILE A 97 10.12 10.07 5.24
CA ILE A 97 9.02 9.48 6.01
C ILE A 97 7.79 10.37 5.95
N SER A 98 7.92 11.67 6.23
CA SER A 98 6.79 12.60 6.14
C SER A 98 6.23 12.68 4.72
N GLY A 99 7.08 12.63 3.69
CA GLY A 99 6.66 12.61 2.30
C GLY A 99 5.74 11.43 1.99
N ILE A 100 6.05 10.23 2.48
CA ILE A 100 5.20 9.05 2.32
C ILE A 100 3.89 9.22 3.11
N VAL A 101 3.95 9.71 4.34
CA VAL A 101 2.76 9.96 5.16
C VAL A 101 1.83 10.98 4.48
N PHE A 102 2.38 12.05 3.89
CA PHE A 102 1.59 13.04 3.15
C PHE A 102 0.97 12.46 1.89
N GLU A 103 1.71 11.62 1.15
CA GLU A 103 1.21 10.91 -0.01
C GLU A 103 0.00 10.02 0.35
N ILE A 104 0.15 9.18 1.37
CA ILE A 104 -0.92 8.30 1.85
C ILE A 104 -2.14 9.12 2.32
N ASN A 105 -1.91 10.17 3.13
CA ASN A 105 -2.99 11.06 3.59
C ASN A 105 -3.70 11.76 2.44
N GLY A 106 -2.97 12.16 1.40
CA GLY A 106 -3.54 12.74 0.19
C GLY A 106 -4.52 11.79 -0.50
N TYR A 107 -4.14 10.53 -0.66
CA TYR A 107 -5.04 9.51 -1.22
C TYR A 107 -6.25 9.24 -0.32
N ILE A 108 -6.06 9.12 1.00
CA ILE A 108 -7.18 8.92 1.94
C ILE A 108 -8.15 10.10 1.87
N ALA A 109 -7.64 11.33 1.85
CA ALA A 109 -8.47 12.54 1.77
C ALA A 109 -9.23 12.64 0.44
N SER A 110 -8.69 12.08 -0.66
CA SER A 110 -9.37 12.06 -1.96
C SER A 110 -10.57 11.10 -2.01
N LYS A 111 -10.62 10.13 -1.09
CA LYS A 111 -11.68 9.10 -0.98
C LYS A 111 -12.05 8.87 0.49
N PRO A 112 -12.63 9.87 1.17
CA PRO A 112 -12.80 9.85 2.62
C PRO A 112 -13.75 8.75 3.13
N ASP A 113 -14.66 8.29 2.29
CA ASP A 113 -15.65 7.25 2.64
C ASP A 113 -15.11 5.82 2.46
N ASN A 114 -13.92 5.68 1.88
CA ASN A 114 -13.33 4.37 1.64
C ASN A 114 -12.80 3.73 2.92
N VAL A 115 -12.98 2.41 3.03
CA VAL A 115 -12.24 1.60 3.99
C VAL A 115 -10.77 1.64 3.61
N VAL A 116 -9.90 1.99 4.56
CA VAL A 116 -8.45 2.05 4.35
C VAL A 116 -7.81 0.75 4.80
N ILE A 117 -7.10 0.10 3.89
CA ILE A 117 -6.43 -1.18 4.10
C ILE A 117 -4.94 -1.01 3.84
N PHE A 118 -4.10 -1.42 4.79
CA PHE A 118 -2.65 -1.47 4.63
C PHE A 118 -2.19 -2.92 4.59
N THR A 119 -1.28 -3.21 3.67
CA THR A 119 -0.55 -4.48 3.55
C THR A 119 0.91 -4.20 3.17
N GLY A 120 1.70 -5.26 3.05
CA GLY A 120 3.13 -5.16 2.76
C GLY A 120 4.01 -5.07 4.01
N GLY A 121 5.32 -5.20 3.81
CA GLY A 121 6.29 -5.31 4.90
C GLY A 121 6.40 -4.08 5.79
N ASP A 122 6.09 -2.89 5.25
CA ASP A 122 6.17 -1.62 5.98
C ASP A 122 4.80 -1.13 6.47
N ALA A 123 3.71 -1.92 6.30
CA ALA A 123 2.35 -1.55 6.67
C ALA A 123 2.21 -1.12 8.14
N ASN A 124 2.74 -1.93 9.07
CA ASN A 124 2.69 -1.62 10.50
C ASN A 124 3.50 -0.37 10.86
N TYR A 125 4.63 -0.15 10.19
CA TYR A 125 5.48 1.02 10.41
C TYR A 125 4.71 2.31 10.08
N PHE A 126 4.02 2.36 8.94
CA PHE A 126 3.26 3.53 8.52
C PHE A 126 1.90 3.64 9.22
N ALA A 127 1.23 2.54 9.54
CA ALA A 127 -0.05 2.58 10.27
C ALA A 127 0.08 3.30 11.64
N LYS A 128 1.19 3.11 12.35
CA LYS A 128 1.47 3.81 13.62
C LYS A 128 1.62 5.32 13.49
N ARG A 129 1.84 5.84 12.28
CA ARG A 129 2.05 7.25 11.96
C ARG A 129 0.80 7.95 11.43
N MET A 130 -0.27 7.16 11.25
CA MET A 130 -1.53 7.66 10.73
C MET A 130 -2.53 7.92 11.85
N LYS A 131 -3.41 8.89 11.65
CA LYS A 131 -4.53 9.20 12.56
C LYS A 131 -5.85 8.53 12.15
N ASN A 132 -5.89 7.98 10.96
CA ASN A 132 -7.08 7.36 10.37
C ASN A 132 -7.32 5.96 10.95
N SER A 133 -8.56 5.50 10.89
CA SER A 133 -8.88 4.09 11.12
C SER A 133 -8.38 3.26 9.93
N ILE A 134 -7.46 2.34 10.18
CA ILE A 134 -6.79 1.54 9.14
C ILE A 134 -6.88 0.06 9.53
N PHE A 135 -7.23 -0.77 8.56
CA PHE A 135 -7.13 -2.21 8.67
C PHE A 135 -5.75 -2.65 8.16
N VAL A 136 -4.91 -3.17 9.04
CA VAL A 136 -3.62 -3.74 8.64
C VAL A 136 -3.80 -5.24 8.44
N ILE A 137 -3.66 -5.70 7.19
CA ILE A 137 -3.89 -7.09 6.79
C ILE A 137 -2.64 -7.58 6.05
N CYS A 138 -1.64 -8.05 6.80
CA CYS A 138 -0.34 -8.43 6.24
C CYS A 138 -0.40 -9.64 5.29
N ASN A 139 -1.39 -10.51 5.42
CA ASN A 139 -1.56 -11.72 4.62
C ASN A 139 -2.68 -11.61 3.57
N ILE A 140 -3.07 -10.39 3.17
CA ILE A 140 -4.19 -10.17 2.27
C ILE A 140 -4.00 -10.87 0.91
N VAL A 141 -2.78 -10.94 0.40
CA VAL A 141 -2.45 -11.66 -0.85
C VAL A 141 -2.78 -13.16 -0.71
N LEU A 142 -2.35 -13.78 0.39
CA LEU A 142 -2.65 -15.20 0.66
C LEU A 142 -4.15 -15.44 0.80
N MET A 143 -4.88 -14.53 1.42
CA MET A 143 -6.34 -14.60 1.51
C MET A 143 -6.99 -14.55 0.13
N GLY A 144 -6.54 -13.65 -0.74
CA GLY A 144 -7.03 -13.57 -2.11
C GLY A 144 -6.76 -14.85 -2.91
N LEU A 145 -5.56 -15.41 -2.80
CA LEU A 145 -5.22 -16.68 -3.44
C LEU A 145 -6.07 -17.85 -2.92
N ALA A 146 -6.34 -17.89 -1.62
CA ALA A 146 -7.22 -18.91 -1.04
C ALA A 146 -8.66 -18.82 -1.60
N ILE A 147 -9.21 -17.61 -1.73
CA ILE A 147 -10.53 -17.38 -2.31
C ILE A 147 -10.58 -17.85 -3.77
N ILE A 148 -9.58 -17.49 -4.57
CA ILE A 148 -9.48 -17.91 -5.98
C ILE A 148 -9.43 -19.44 -6.09
N THR A 149 -8.63 -20.08 -5.22
CA THR A 149 -8.48 -21.54 -5.20
C THR A 149 -9.79 -22.24 -4.84
N ASP A 150 -10.47 -21.75 -3.81
CA ASP A 150 -11.76 -22.32 -3.37
C ASP A 150 -12.84 -22.20 -4.46
N GLU A 151 -12.93 -21.05 -5.13
CA GLU A 151 -13.84 -20.87 -6.25
C GLU A 151 -13.49 -21.77 -7.44
N TYR A 152 -12.19 -21.96 -7.74
CA TYR A 152 -11.75 -22.82 -8.83
C TYR A 152 -12.12 -24.28 -8.54
N ILE A 153 -11.85 -24.77 -7.33
CA ILE A 153 -12.19 -26.13 -6.88
C ILE A 153 -13.72 -26.34 -6.96
N SER A 154 -14.47 -25.39 -6.42
CA SER A 154 -15.94 -25.48 -6.40
C SER A 154 -16.59 -25.54 -7.80
N LYS A 155 -15.95 -24.95 -8.81
CA LYS A 155 -16.41 -24.96 -10.21
C LYS A 155 -16.00 -26.20 -11.01
N ASN A 156 -14.88 -26.84 -10.64
CA ASN A 156 -14.27 -27.90 -11.45
C ASN A 156 -14.32 -29.31 -10.83
N ILE A 157 -14.79 -29.47 -9.59
CA ILE A 157 -14.88 -30.76 -8.88
C ILE A 157 -16.34 -31.19 -8.64
N ARG A 158 -17.28 -30.65 -9.42
CA ARG A 158 -18.68 -31.11 -9.45
C ARG A 158 -18.93 -32.02 -10.63
#